data_5c1aa662e99b039be961b44423177a7d
#
_entry.id   5c1aa662e99b039be961b44423177a7d
#
_cell.length_a   1.000
_cell.length_b   1.000
_cell.length_c   1.000
_cell.angle_alpha   90.00
_cell.angle_beta   90.00
_cell.angle_gamma   90.00
#
_symmetry.space_group_name_H-M   'P 1'
#
loop_
_entity.id
_entity.type
_entity.pdbx_description
1 polymer ?
#
loop_
_entity_poly.entity_id
_entity_poly.type
_entity_poly.pdbx_seq_one_letter_code
_entity_poly.pdbx_strand_id
1 'polypeptide(L)'
;MVAAGFTPGEADQLRRAMAAWKRRGGLEPYEQRLMAGMQARGYRREFAERVYRQILGFGDYGFPESHAASFALLVYVSAWLKCHHPAAFCAALINSQPMGFYAPAQLVRDARGHGVTVLPADVNQSDWDCTLEPTGGPVGQDIAERARLPHGSPDAVGARPAGRSSEGSGDNAASGMSRFLYHPVSRRHPMLRLGLRLVRGLSQAAAGRITAARRAGAFVGVADLARRARLNRADLKSLAAADALQGLIGHRHLAAWEVAGVEDAVPLYGLDRFAEQLPLLAAPSTGQAVLADYAQLGLSLREHPLALIRDRLRERGLLSSAEVAGRAPGEIVHSAGLVLIRQRPGNGRAIFVTLEDECGGLNLLIWADLAERQRRVLLGAQLLGVVAEIQRTEGVQHLLCRRLEDHSDLLGGLAVRSRDFH
;
A
#
# COMPACT_ATOMS: atom_id res chain seq x y z
N MET A 1 14.01 -9.26 -30.68
CA MET A 1 14.83 -10.21 -29.89
C MET A 1 14.15 -11.56 -29.77
N VAL A 2 12.93 -11.65 -29.24
CA VAL A 2 12.20 -12.94 -29.20
C VAL A 2 12.06 -13.59 -30.57
N ALA A 3 11.78 -12.79 -31.62
CA ALA A 3 11.76 -13.24 -33.02
C ALA A 3 13.10 -13.79 -33.55
N ALA A 4 14.22 -13.51 -32.88
CA ALA A 4 15.54 -14.07 -33.18
C ALA A 4 15.93 -15.24 -32.27
N GLY A 5 15.03 -15.71 -31.38
CA GLY A 5 15.24 -16.83 -30.51
C GLY A 5 15.97 -16.55 -29.20
N PHE A 6 16.05 -15.31 -28.83
CA PHE A 6 16.51 -14.95 -27.48
C PHE A 6 15.44 -15.27 -26.45
N THR A 7 15.84 -15.83 -25.34
CA THR A 7 14.95 -15.94 -24.18
C THR A 7 14.63 -14.54 -23.61
N PRO A 8 13.55 -14.37 -22.86
CA PRO A 8 13.22 -13.07 -22.21
C PRO A 8 14.38 -12.51 -21.38
N GLY A 9 15.12 -13.37 -20.65
CA GLY A 9 16.28 -12.97 -19.85
C GLY A 9 17.47 -12.48 -20.71
N GLU A 10 17.74 -13.14 -21.82
CA GLU A 10 18.78 -12.73 -22.77
C GLU A 10 18.40 -11.44 -23.52
N ALA A 11 17.14 -11.28 -23.85
CA ALA A 11 16.62 -10.04 -24.45
C ALA A 11 16.78 -8.86 -23.48
N ASP A 12 16.54 -9.05 -22.19
CA ASP A 12 16.77 -8.04 -21.16
C ASP A 12 18.27 -7.75 -20.94
N GLN A 13 19.12 -8.78 -20.97
CA GLN A 13 20.57 -8.57 -20.92
C GLN A 13 21.08 -7.72 -22.10
N LEU A 14 20.58 -7.97 -23.30
CA LEU A 14 20.92 -7.17 -24.48
C LEU A 14 20.41 -5.73 -24.35
N ARG A 15 19.18 -5.54 -23.85
CA ARG A 15 18.63 -4.22 -23.58
C ARG A 15 19.53 -3.43 -22.60
N ARG A 16 20.04 -4.08 -21.56
CA ARG A 16 20.98 -3.46 -20.60
C ARG A 16 22.36 -3.22 -21.23
N ALA A 17 22.82 -4.13 -22.08
CA ALA A 17 24.07 -3.95 -22.82
C ALA A 17 23.99 -2.75 -23.77
N MET A 18 22.84 -2.54 -24.43
CA MET A 18 22.58 -1.34 -25.26
C MET A 18 22.70 -0.04 -24.46
N ALA A 19 22.22 -0.01 -23.22
CA ALA A 19 22.30 1.16 -22.35
C ALA A 19 23.73 1.43 -21.79
N ALA A 20 24.61 0.42 -21.80
CA ALA A 20 25.96 0.49 -21.22
C ALA A 20 27.11 0.27 -22.26
N TRP A 21 26.78 0.18 -23.50
CA TRP A 21 27.66 -0.24 -24.61
C TRP A 21 29.01 0.49 -24.64
N LYS A 22 29.01 1.82 -24.51
CA LYS A 22 30.25 2.63 -24.55
C LYS A 22 31.20 2.37 -23.36
N ARG A 23 30.69 1.71 -22.30
CA ARG A 23 31.48 1.45 -21.07
C ARG A 23 31.96 0.01 -20.91
N ARG A 24 31.39 -0.97 -21.64
CA ARG A 24 31.62 -2.41 -21.36
C ARG A 24 31.96 -3.29 -22.58
N GLY A 25 32.31 -2.68 -23.73
CA GLY A 25 32.62 -3.48 -24.92
C GLY A 25 31.37 -3.93 -25.69
N GLY A 26 31.43 -3.87 -26.97
CA GLY A 26 30.38 -3.82 -27.99
C GLY A 26 29.21 -4.81 -27.96
N LEU A 27 28.34 -4.62 -28.93
CA LEU A 27 27.21 -5.52 -29.22
C LEU A 27 27.61 -6.68 -30.16
N GLU A 28 28.88 -6.76 -30.56
CA GLU A 28 29.43 -7.76 -31.48
C GLU A 28 29.12 -9.20 -31.09
N PRO A 29 29.20 -9.59 -29.77
CA PRO A 29 28.84 -10.96 -29.35
C PRO A 29 27.41 -11.34 -29.65
N TYR A 30 26.50 -10.33 -29.75
CA TYR A 30 25.09 -10.56 -30.03
C TYR A 30 24.74 -10.53 -31.51
N GLU A 31 25.60 -9.94 -32.37
CA GLU A 31 25.38 -9.83 -33.81
C GLU A 31 25.22 -11.19 -34.47
N GLN A 32 26.22 -12.05 -34.34
CA GLN A 32 26.23 -13.37 -34.96
C GLN A 32 25.02 -14.19 -34.53
N ARG A 33 24.67 -14.13 -33.24
CA ARG A 33 23.54 -14.86 -32.69
C ARG A 33 22.19 -14.28 -33.16
N LEU A 34 22.07 -12.96 -33.29
CA LEU A 34 20.91 -12.30 -33.84
C LEU A 34 20.69 -12.69 -35.30
N MET A 35 21.76 -12.59 -36.08
CA MET A 35 21.72 -12.93 -37.53
C MET A 35 21.38 -14.40 -37.71
N ALA A 36 22.06 -15.33 -37.07
CA ALA A 36 21.77 -16.76 -37.14
C ALA A 36 20.37 -17.11 -36.67
N GLY A 37 19.92 -16.52 -35.55
CA GLY A 37 18.60 -16.78 -35.01
C GLY A 37 17.45 -16.26 -35.89
N MET A 38 17.61 -15.13 -36.55
CA MET A 38 16.65 -14.61 -37.51
C MET A 38 16.61 -15.44 -38.80
N GLN A 39 17.79 -15.80 -39.33
CA GLN A 39 17.87 -16.65 -40.54
C GLN A 39 17.25 -18.03 -40.29
N ALA A 40 17.52 -18.65 -39.18
CA ALA A 40 16.91 -19.94 -38.81
C ALA A 40 15.38 -19.90 -38.71
N ARG A 41 14.80 -18.72 -38.59
CA ARG A 41 13.33 -18.49 -38.57
C ARG A 41 12.78 -17.94 -39.90
N GLY A 42 13.57 -18.02 -40.97
CA GLY A 42 13.13 -17.65 -42.30
C GLY A 42 13.18 -16.16 -42.63
N TYR A 43 13.75 -15.32 -41.79
CA TYR A 43 13.95 -13.92 -42.12
C TYR A 43 15.12 -13.75 -43.08
N ARG A 44 14.97 -12.85 -44.08
CA ARG A 44 16.03 -12.53 -45.03
C ARG A 44 17.22 -11.87 -44.33
N ARG A 45 18.42 -12.17 -44.80
CA ARG A 45 19.68 -11.61 -44.24
C ARG A 45 19.67 -10.07 -44.21
N GLU A 46 19.23 -9.45 -45.31
CA GLU A 46 19.16 -7.98 -45.42
C GLU A 46 18.21 -7.36 -44.38
N PHE A 47 17.15 -8.09 -44.01
CA PHE A 47 16.22 -7.65 -42.97
C PHE A 47 16.87 -7.77 -41.59
N ALA A 48 17.56 -8.86 -41.29
CA ALA A 48 18.30 -9.06 -40.05
C ALA A 48 19.40 -8.00 -39.86
N GLU A 49 20.16 -7.69 -40.95
CA GLU A 49 21.17 -6.62 -40.93
C GLU A 49 20.57 -5.23 -40.69
N ARG A 50 19.39 -4.92 -41.21
CA ARG A 50 18.68 -3.67 -40.91
C ARG A 50 18.28 -3.59 -39.47
N VAL A 51 17.74 -4.67 -38.90
CA VAL A 51 17.39 -4.74 -37.47
C VAL A 51 18.63 -4.55 -36.59
N TYR A 52 19.75 -5.20 -36.94
CA TYR A 52 20.99 -5.03 -36.21
C TYR A 52 21.51 -3.59 -36.27
N ARG A 53 21.49 -2.95 -37.44
CA ARG A 53 21.88 -1.53 -37.57
C ARG A 53 20.97 -0.59 -36.77
N GLN A 54 19.66 -0.87 -36.69
CA GLN A 54 18.77 -0.11 -35.80
C GLN A 54 19.15 -0.29 -34.33
N ILE A 55 19.52 -1.50 -33.91
CA ILE A 55 19.98 -1.77 -32.55
C ILE A 55 21.28 -1.05 -32.27
N LEU A 56 22.22 -1.02 -33.21
CA LEU A 56 23.46 -0.23 -33.09
C LEU A 56 23.17 1.26 -32.99
N GLY A 57 22.28 1.80 -33.81
CA GLY A 57 21.87 3.20 -33.75
C GLY A 57 21.23 3.57 -32.39
N PHE A 58 20.48 2.64 -31.80
CA PHE A 58 20.01 2.81 -30.42
C PHE A 58 21.13 2.77 -29.39
N GLY A 59 22.15 1.93 -29.62
CA GLY A 59 23.37 1.88 -28.79
C GLY A 59 24.19 3.17 -28.89
N ASP A 60 24.30 3.77 -30.07
CA ASP A 60 25.00 5.02 -30.32
C ASP A 60 24.31 6.24 -29.68
N TYR A 61 22.98 6.21 -29.54
CA TYR A 61 22.23 7.22 -28.82
C TYR A 61 22.63 7.27 -27.33
N GLY A 62 23.15 6.16 -26.79
CA GLY A 62 23.65 6.07 -25.43
C GLY A 62 22.53 6.12 -24.38
N PHE A 63 22.88 6.56 -23.17
CA PHE A 63 21.92 6.79 -22.11
C PHE A 63 20.96 7.93 -22.50
N PRO A 64 19.63 7.75 -22.45
CA PRO A 64 18.66 8.77 -22.87
C PRO A 64 18.63 9.93 -21.89
N GLU A 65 19.54 10.88 -22.02
CA GLU A 65 19.72 12.02 -21.10
C GLU A 65 18.44 12.84 -20.95
N SER A 66 17.76 13.12 -22.06
CA SER A 66 16.48 13.87 -22.02
C SER A 66 15.41 13.14 -21.23
N HIS A 67 15.32 11.81 -21.35
CA HIS A 67 14.43 10.97 -20.56
C HIS A 67 14.83 11.00 -19.08
N ALA A 68 16.10 10.82 -18.78
CA ALA A 68 16.62 10.86 -17.41
C ALA A 68 16.41 12.23 -16.76
N ALA A 69 16.66 13.33 -17.48
CA ALA A 69 16.44 14.69 -16.99
C ALA A 69 14.96 14.96 -16.70
N SER A 70 14.06 14.52 -17.60
CA SER A 70 12.61 14.64 -17.40
C SER A 70 12.13 13.86 -16.17
N PHE A 71 12.62 12.63 -16.01
CA PHE A 71 12.29 11.83 -14.84
C PHE A 71 12.90 12.36 -13.54
N ALA A 72 14.10 12.94 -13.59
CA ALA A 72 14.72 13.58 -12.42
C ALA A 72 13.85 14.75 -11.90
N LEU A 73 13.28 15.53 -12.80
CA LEU A 73 12.34 16.59 -12.42
C LEU A 73 11.07 16.03 -11.76
N LEU A 74 10.47 14.98 -12.36
CA LEU A 74 9.29 14.33 -11.80
C LEU A 74 9.56 13.72 -10.43
N VAL A 75 10.72 13.07 -10.25
CA VAL A 75 11.15 12.50 -8.96
C VAL A 75 11.30 13.59 -7.92
N TYR A 76 11.98 14.70 -8.28
CA TYR A 76 12.16 15.82 -7.35
C TYR A 76 10.82 16.42 -6.92
N VAL A 77 9.94 16.75 -7.88
CA VAL A 77 8.61 17.32 -7.59
C VAL A 77 7.77 16.35 -6.75
N SER A 78 7.78 15.06 -7.08
CA SER A 78 7.04 14.04 -6.31
C SER A 78 7.56 13.92 -4.87
N ALA A 79 8.88 13.90 -4.69
CA ALA A 79 9.50 13.85 -3.37
C ALA A 79 9.20 15.12 -2.56
N TRP A 80 9.25 16.30 -3.20
CA TRP A 80 8.91 17.57 -2.58
C TRP A 80 7.45 17.63 -2.15
N LEU A 81 6.50 17.22 -3.03
CA LEU A 81 5.08 17.14 -2.70
C LEU A 81 4.82 16.17 -1.55
N LYS A 82 5.44 15.00 -1.57
CA LYS A 82 5.34 14.03 -0.47
C LYS A 82 5.83 14.61 0.84
N CYS A 83 6.95 15.32 0.83
CA CYS A 83 7.55 15.93 2.03
C CYS A 83 6.70 17.06 2.60
N HIS A 84 6.23 17.98 1.74
CA HIS A 84 5.59 19.22 2.18
C HIS A 84 4.06 19.16 2.19
N HIS A 85 3.46 18.29 1.38
CA HIS A 85 2.02 18.16 1.19
C HIS A 85 1.56 16.68 1.18
N PRO A 86 1.91 15.87 2.22
CA PRO A 86 1.65 14.42 2.23
C PRO A 86 0.17 14.07 2.06
N ALA A 87 -0.75 14.88 2.59
CA ALA A 87 -2.19 14.65 2.44
C ALA A 87 -2.63 14.80 0.98
N ALA A 88 -2.19 15.88 0.29
CA ALA A 88 -2.50 16.11 -1.12
C ALA A 88 -1.85 15.04 -2.02
N PHE A 89 -0.62 14.67 -1.72
CA PHE A 89 0.11 13.63 -2.45
C PHE A 89 -0.59 12.28 -2.34
N CYS A 90 -1.02 11.89 -1.13
CA CYS A 90 -1.77 10.67 -0.89
C CYS A 90 -3.12 10.66 -1.62
N ALA A 91 -3.89 11.76 -1.53
CA ALA A 91 -5.16 11.92 -2.23
C ALA A 91 -4.99 11.75 -3.74
N ALA A 92 -4.00 12.44 -4.34
CA ALA A 92 -3.73 12.38 -5.76
C ALA A 92 -3.39 10.96 -6.23
N LEU A 93 -2.55 10.23 -5.47
CA LEU A 93 -2.20 8.85 -5.79
C LEU A 93 -3.39 7.89 -5.69
N ILE A 94 -4.24 8.03 -4.67
CA ILE A 94 -5.45 7.21 -4.55
C ILE A 94 -6.43 7.54 -5.69
N ASN A 95 -6.61 8.82 -6.01
CA ASN A 95 -7.52 9.27 -7.07
C ASN A 95 -7.04 8.90 -8.48
N SER A 96 -5.75 8.63 -8.65
CA SER A 96 -5.16 8.17 -9.90
C SER A 96 -5.22 6.64 -10.09
N GLN A 97 -5.82 5.90 -9.14
CA GLN A 97 -5.98 4.44 -9.29
C GLN A 97 -6.94 4.09 -10.46
N PRO A 98 -6.71 3.00 -11.22
CA PRO A 98 -5.69 1.97 -11.00
C PRO A 98 -4.30 2.43 -11.43
N MET A 99 -3.35 2.40 -10.52
CA MET A 99 -1.95 2.70 -10.80
C MET A 99 -1.02 1.72 -10.07
N GLY A 100 0.11 1.47 -10.67
CA GLY A 100 1.20 0.57 -10.42
C GLY A 100 1.32 -0.07 -9.03
N PHE A 101 2.29 0.41 -8.25
CA PHE A 101 2.97 -0.40 -7.25
C PHE A 101 2.36 -0.36 -5.85
N TYR A 102 1.55 0.65 -5.50
CA TYR A 102 1.10 0.85 -4.13
C TYR A 102 -0.40 0.65 -3.97
N ALA A 103 -0.79 -0.19 -2.99
CA ALA A 103 -2.17 -0.31 -2.60
C ALA A 103 -2.62 0.93 -1.80
N PRO A 104 -3.92 1.30 -1.83
CA PRO A 104 -4.45 2.40 -1.02
C PRO A 104 -4.09 2.29 0.46
N ALA A 105 -4.07 1.08 1.04
CA ALA A 105 -3.66 0.85 2.42
C ALA A 105 -2.25 1.35 2.72
N GLN A 106 -1.28 1.10 1.82
CA GLN A 106 0.10 1.54 1.97
C GLN A 106 0.23 3.06 1.87
N LEU A 107 -0.50 3.68 0.93
CA LEU A 107 -0.52 5.14 0.76
C LEU A 107 -1.10 5.84 1.99
N VAL A 108 -2.20 5.32 2.53
CA VAL A 108 -2.83 5.83 3.75
C VAL A 108 -1.91 5.66 4.96
N ARG A 109 -1.25 4.50 5.09
CA ARG A 109 -0.29 4.27 6.17
C ARG A 109 0.88 5.24 6.11
N ASP A 110 1.47 5.44 4.94
CA ASP A 110 2.56 6.39 4.73
C ASP A 110 2.12 7.82 5.10
N ALA A 111 0.94 8.26 4.65
CA ALA A 111 0.40 9.57 4.99
C ALA A 111 0.19 9.74 6.51
N ARG A 112 -0.36 8.71 7.18
CA ARG A 112 -0.53 8.71 8.66
C ARG A 112 0.82 8.77 9.38
N GLY A 113 1.83 8.07 8.90
CA GLY A 113 3.21 8.16 9.39
C GLY A 113 3.82 9.57 9.25
N HIS A 114 3.32 10.36 8.30
CA HIS A 114 3.68 11.77 8.12
C HIS A 114 2.75 12.74 8.87
N GLY A 115 1.94 12.25 9.80
CA GLY A 115 1.06 13.09 10.64
C GLY A 115 -0.24 13.53 9.99
N VAL A 116 -0.65 12.92 8.85
CA VAL A 116 -1.92 13.21 8.20
C VAL A 116 -3.05 12.47 8.92
N THR A 117 -4.07 13.20 9.35
CA THR A 117 -5.33 12.61 9.82
C THR A 117 -6.14 12.15 8.62
N VAL A 118 -6.51 10.86 8.59
CA VAL A 118 -7.31 10.28 7.50
C VAL A 118 -8.70 9.95 8.03
N LEU A 119 -9.71 10.47 7.33
CA LEU A 119 -11.11 10.35 7.66
C LEU A 119 -11.78 9.26 6.80
N PRO A 120 -12.71 8.46 7.37
CA PRO A 120 -13.40 7.41 6.63
C PRO A 120 -14.29 7.96 5.50
N ALA A 121 -14.65 7.09 4.57
CA ALA A 121 -15.71 7.39 3.62
C ALA A 121 -17.04 7.54 4.35
N ASP A 122 -17.80 8.60 4.01
CA ASP A 122 -19.08 8.94 4.62
C ASP A 122 -20.01 9.56 3.57
N VAL A 123 -21.26 9.11 3.51
CA VAL A 123 -22.23 9.57 2.49
C VAL A 123 -22.56 11.06 2.60
N ASN A 124 -22.47 11.62 3.81
CA ASN A 124 -22.70 13.05 4.06
C ASN A 124 -21.48 13.93 3.83
N GLN A 125 -20.28 13.34 3.69
CA GLN A 125 -19.02 14.10 3.61
C GLN A 125 -18.21 13.80 2.34
N SER A 126 -18.13 12.53 1.95
CA SER A 126 -17.23 12.09 0.87
C SER A 126 -17.80 12.37 -0.51
N ASP A 127 -16.95 12.82 -1.41
CA ASP A 127 -17.17 12.82 -2.85
C ASP A 127 -16.72 11.49 -3.48
N TRP A 128 -16.78 11.37 -4.80
CA TRP A 128 -16.23 10.22 -5.49
C TRP A 128 -14.75 10.07 -5.21
N ASP A 129 -13.98 11.13 -5.40
CA ASP A 129 -12.56 11.19 -5.14
C ASP A 129 -12.25 11.50 -3.68
N CYS A 130 -11.03 11.15 -3.22
CA CYS A 130 -10.52 11.58 -1.94
C CYS A 130 -10.32 13.10 -1.96
N THR A 131 -10.70 13.78 -0.88
CA THR A 131 -10.65 15.24 -0.75
C THR A 131 -9.84 15.66 0.48
N LEU A 132 -9.50 16.95 0.54
CA LEU A 132 -8.81 17.54 1.68
C LEU A 132 -9.78 18.40 2.48
N GLU A 133 -9.76 18.23 3.79
CA GLU A 133 -10.57 19.01 4.73
C GLU A 133 -9.67 19.88 5.63
N PRO A 134 -10.10 21.10 5.99
CA PRO A 134 -9.34 21.96 6.90
C PRO A 134 -9.18 21.31 8.29
N THR A 135 -8.03 21.48 8.92
CA THR A 135 -7.84 21.15 10.34
C THR A 135 -8.55 22.17 11.20
N GLY A 136 -9.63 21.83 11.86
CA GLY A 136 -10.34 22.74 12.79
C GLY A 136 -11.85 22.84 12.56
N GLY A 137 -12.44 22.03 11.67
CA GLY A 137 -13.89 21.88 11.59
C GLY A 137 -14.46 21.07 12.78
N PRO A 138 -15.77 21.12 13.03
CA PRO A 138 -16.42 20.45 14.18
C PRO A 138 -16.14 18.94 14.26
N VAL A 139 -15.89 18.28 13.13
CA VAL A 139 -15.52 16.86 13.06
C VAL A 139 -14.06 16.60 13.49
N GLY A 140 -13.17 17.58 13.30
CA GLY A 140 -11.75 17.44 13.65
C GLY A 140 -11.51 17.47 15.17
N GLN A 141 -12.37 18.10 15.94
CA GLN A 141 -12.27 18.14 17.41
C GLN A 141 -12.66 16.82 18.04
N ASP A 142 -13.78 16.21 17.63
CA ASP A 142 -14.25 14.90 18.13
C ASP A 142 -13.27 13.76 17.83
N ILE A 143 -12.62 13.77 16.66
CA ILE A 143 -11.67 12.72 16.27
C ILE A 143 -10.33 12.89 16.99
N ALA A 144 -9.87 14.12 17.17
CA ALA A 144 -8.66 14.41 17.93
C ALA A 144 -8.82 14.02 19.41
N GLU A 145 -10.02 14.11 19.94
CA GLU A 145 -10.36 13.73 21.31
C GLU A 145 -10.47 12.19 21.49
N ARG A 146 -11.08 11.50 20.51
CA ARG A 146 -11.11 10.03 20.48
C ARG A 146 -9.74 9.38 20.23
N ALA A 147 -8.85 10.04 19.50
CA ALA A 147 -7.47 9.59 19.28
C ALA A 147 -6.56 9.80 20.52
N ARG A 148 -7.02 10.56 21.49
CA ARG A 148 -6.32 10.81 22.78
C ARG A 148 -6.68 9.84 23.89
N LEU A 149 -7.48 8.80 23.65
CA LEU A 149 -7.68 7.73 24.63
C LEU A 149 -6.34 7.02 24.85
N PRO A 150 -5.90 6.85 26.10
CA PRO A 150 -4.55 6.44 26.41
C PRO A 150 -4.33 4.99 26.00
N HIS A 151 -3.45 4.78 25.03
CA HIS A 151 -2.71 3.53 24.98
C HIS A 151 -1.83 3.51 26.21
N GLY A 152 -2.09 2.57 27.11
CA GLY A 152 -1.35 2.43 28.36
C GLY A 152 0.15 2.45 28.11
N SER A 153 0.79 3.50 28.61
CA SER A 153 2.24 3.57 28.73
C SER A 153 2.66 2.69 29.90
N PRO A 154 3.62 1.78 29.73
CA PRO A 154 4.30 1.23 30.90
C PRO A 154 5.23 2.29 31.48
N ASP A 155 5.04 2.53 32.72
CA ASP A 155 5.78 3.24 33.76
C ASP A 155 7.12 3.90 33.37
N ALA A 156 7.13 5.22 33.53
CA ALA A 156 8.32 6.02 33.75
C ALA A 156 8.78 5.83 35.20
N VAL A 157 9.88 5.13 35.41
CA VAL A 157 10.68 5.22 36.65
C VAL A 157 11.80 6.21 36.42
N GLY A 158 11.84 7.20 37.33
CA GLY A 158 12.64 8.41 37.21
C GLY A 158 14.14 8.20 37.32
N ALA A 159 14.83 9.22 36.86
CA ALA A 159 15.98 9.87 37.53
C ALA A 159 16.49 11.06 36.68
N ARG A 160 16.45 12.26 37.24
CA ARG A 160 17.41 13.34 36.97
C ARG A 160 18.63 13.08 37.86
N PRO A 161 19.86 13.59 37.61
CA PRO A 161 20.13 15.02 37.46
C PRO A 161 21.26 15.45 36.49
N ALA A 162 21.26 16.70 36.21
CA ALA A 162 22.26 17.73 35.91
C ALA A 162 23.77 17.37 35.86
N GLY A 163 24.48 18.00 34.88
CA GLY A 163 25.94 18.17 34.94
C GLY A 163 26.59 18.56 33.62
N ARG A 164 26.76 19.87 33.37
CA ARG A 164 27.80 20.66 32.68
C ARG A 164 28.85 20.00 31.78
N SER A 165 28.92 20.61 30.60
CA SER A 165 30.08 21.16 29.84
C SER A 165 31.37 20.36 29.73
N SER A 166 31.81 20.10 28.44
CA SER A 166 33.14 20.58 27.99
C SER A 166 33.28 20.35 26.47
N GLU A 167 33.92 21.29 25.83
CA GLU A 167 34.31 21.39 24.42
C GLU A 167 35.30 20.27 24.03
N GLY A 168 35.26 19.87 22.75
CA GLY A 168 36.24 18.96 22.16
C GLY A 168 36.02 18.85 20.67
N SER A 169 36.76 19.67 19.93
CA SER A 169 36.90 19.61 18.47
C SER A 169 37.46 18.27 18.02
N GLY A 170 36.98 17.77 16.89
CA GLY A 170 37.56 16.60 16.21
C GLY A 170 36.82 16.29 14.92
N ASP A 171 37.40 16.76 13.82
CA ASP A 171 37.03 16.42 12.45
C ASP A 171 36.91 14.91 12.26
N ASN A 172 35.80 14.49 11.66
CA ASN A 172 35.77 13.33 10.78
C ASN A 172 34.62 13.45 9.76
N ALA A 173 35.00 13.98 8.61
CA ALA A 173 34.22 13.92 7.38
C ALA A 173 34.24 12.48 6.85
N ALA A 174 33.18 11.70 7.06
CA ALA A 174 32.76 10.54 6.23
C ALA A 174 31.61 9.79 6.93
N SER A 175 30.41 10.36 6.93
CA SER A 175 29.16 9.60 7.17
C SER A 175 27.93 10.44 6.80
N GLY A 176 27.91 10.97 5.59
CA GLY A 176 26.89 11.90 5.17
C GLY A 176 26.00 11.37 4.07
N MET A 177 25.14 10.35 4.32
CA MET A 177 24.01 10.10 3.40
C MET A 177 22.94 9.19 4.02
N SER A 178 22.68 9.30 5.31
CA SER A 178 21.56 8.58 5.93
C SER A 178 20.92 9.33 7.11
N ARG A 179 20.83 10.63 6.98
CA ARG A 179 19.95 11.45 7.81
C ARG A 179 19.33 12.53 6.93
N PHE A 180 18.39 12.14 6.08
CA PHE A 180 17.32 13.07 5.81
C PHE A 180 16.58 13.21 7.13
N LEU A 181 17.10 14.13 7.94
CA LEU A 181 16.42 14.67 9.10
C LEU A 181 15.12 15.25 8.59
N TYR A 182 14.07 14.46 8.69
CA TYR A 182 12.72 14.91 8.62
C TYR A 182 12.57 15.89 9.78
N HIS A 183 12.83 17.18 9.53
CA HIS A 183 12.36 18.22 10.42
C HIS A 183 10.84 18.20 10.24
N PRO A 184 10.07 17.79 11.25
CA PRO A 184 8.65 17.98 11.22
C PRO A 184 8.44 19.48 11.19
N VAL A 185 8.24 20.01 9.96
CA VAL A 185 7.63 21.33 9.85
C VAL A 185 6.31 21.16 10.55
N SER A 186 6.14 21.76 11.70
CA SER A 186 4.95 21.74 12.54
C SER A 186 3.78 22.46 11.84
N ARG A 187 3.48 22.08 10.61
CA ARG A 187 2.33 22.50 9.85
C ARG A 187 1.24 21.47 10.07
N ARG A 188 0.13 21.91 10.62
CA ARG A 188 -1.09 21.08 10.65
C ARG A 188 -1.46 20.78 9.20
N HIS A 189 -1.21 19.55 8.76
CA HIS A 189 -1.62 19.11 7.44
C HIS A 189 -3.15 19.08 7.37
N PRO A 190 -3.77 19.43 6.22
CA PRO A 190 -5.19 19.19 6.04
C PRO A 190 -5.52 17.72 6.26
N MET A 191 -6.72 17.44 6.73
CA MET A 191 -7.20 16.07 6.87
C MET A 191 -7.54 15.49 5.49
N LEU A 192 -7.27 14.20 5.31
CA LEU A 192 -7.61 13.46 4.09
C LEU A 192 -8.93 12.72 4.31
N ARG A 193 -9.99 13.06 3.55
CA ARG A 193 -11.25 12.33 3.49
C ARG A 193 -11.16 11.25 2.41
N LEU A 194 -11.44 9.98 2.77
CA LEU A 194 -11.51 8.91 1.78
C LEU A 194 -12.74 9.08 0.88
N GLY A 195 -12.54 8.90 -0.42
CA GLY A 195 -13.57 9.00 -1.44
C GLY A 195 -14.44 7.74 -1.55
N LEU A 196 -15.66 7.90 -2.04
CA LEU A 196 -16.62 6.82 -2.28
C LEU A 196 -16.12 5.83 -3.35
N ARG A 197 -15.15 6.21 -4.19
CA ARG A 197 -14.50 5.33 -5.19
C ARG A 197 -13.83 4.10 -4.59
N LEU A 198 -13.48 4.15 -3.30
CA LEU A 198 -12.89 3.01 -2.58
C LEU A 198 -13.93 1.97 -2.18
N VAL A 199 -15.21 2.32 -2.18
CA VAL A 199 -16.30 1.39 -1.83
C VAL A 199 -16.53 0.41 -2.96
N ARG A 200 -16.18 -0.85 -2.75
CA ARG A 200 -16.37 -1.91 -3.73
C ARG A 200 -17.85 -2.11 -4.04
N GLY A 201 -18.16 -2.20 -5.34
CA GLY A 201 -19.53 -2.40 -5.81
C GLY A 201 -20.33 -1.11 -5.96
N LEU A 202 -19.83 0.05 -5.51
CA LEU A 202 -20.47 1.33 -5.73
C LEU A 202 -19.99 1.92 -7.07
N SER A 203 -20.93 2.29 -7.94
CA SER A 203 -20.60 2.93 -9.21
C SER A 203 -20.37 4.44 -9.05
N GLN A 204 -19.54 5.03 -9.94
CA GLN A 204 -19.33 6.47 -9.98
C GLN A 204 -20.64 7.23 -10.20
N ALA A 205 -21.55 6.68 -11.01
CA ALA A 205 -22.88 7.26 -11.23
C ALA A 205 -23.71 7.30 -9.95
N ALA A 206 -23.69 6.23 -9.13
CA ALA A 206 -24.36 6.20 -7.84
C ALA A 206 -23.75 7.23 -6.87
N ALA A 207 -22.43 7.32 -6.77
CA ALA A 207 -21.75 8.32 -5.96
C ALA A 207 -22.08 9.75 -6.43
N GLY A 208 -22.17 10.00 -7.74
CA GLY A 208 -22.59 11.28 -8.30
C GLY A 208 -24.02 11.66 -7.89
N ARG A 209 -24.95 10.70 -7.83
CA ARG A 209 -26.31 10.93 -7.33
C ARG A 209 -26.33 11.25 -5.83
N ILE A 210 -25.49 10.57 -5.02
CA ILE A 210 -25.33 10.87 -3.59
C ILE A 210 -24.86 12.32 -3.42
N THR A 211 -23.77 12.70 -4.09
CA THR A 211 -23.20 14.05 -4.01
C THR A 211 -24.19 15.12 -4.47
N ALA A 212 -24.94 14.87 -5.55
CA ALA A 212 -25.97 15.81 -6.05
C ALA A 212 -27.12 15.96 -5.07
N ALA A 213 -27.64 14.84 -4.53
CA ALA A 213 -28.75 14.87 -3.58
C ALA A 213 -28.36 15.55 -2.25
N ARG A 214 -27.11 15.36 -1.79
CA ARG A 214 -26.58 15.99 -0.58
C ARG A 214 -26.57 17.52 -0.63
N ARG A 215 -26.45 18.13 -1.82
CA ARG A 215 -26.49 19.60 -1.99
C ARG A 215 -27.77 20.24 -1.47
N ALA A 216 -28.88 19.51 -1.47
CA ALA A 216 -30.17 19.97 -0.92
C ALA A 216 -30.26 19.78 0.62
N GLY A 217 -29.22 19.32 1.28
CA GLY A 217 -29.11 19.06 2.72
C GLY A 217 -28.57 17.69 3.02
N ALA A 218 -27.97 17.53 4.21
CA ALA A 218 -27.46 16.24 4.68
C ALA A 218 -28.59 15.18 4.70
N PHE A 219 -28.19 13.91 4.56
CA PHE A 219 -29.14 12.80 4.73
C PHE A 219 -29.38 12.56 6.21
N VAL A 220 -30.63 12.28 6.56
CA VAL A 220 -31.09 12.06 7.94
C VAL A 220 -31.28 10.58 8.29
N GLY A 221 -31.18 9.67 7.30
CA GLY A 221 -31.30 8.23 7.47
C GLY A 221 -31.17 7.48 6.17
N VAL A 222 -31.12 6.14 6.24
CA VAL A 222 -30.90 5.28 5.07
C VAL A 222 -32.05 5.38 4.06
N ALA A 223 -33.29 5.44 4.50
CA ALA A 223 -34.46 5.59 3.62
C ALA A 223 -34.44 6.94 2.87
N ASP A 224 -34.04 8.03 3.55
CA ASP A 224 -33.88 9.34 2.92
C ASP A 224 -32.77 9.33 1.86
N LEU A 225 -31.61 8.73 2.18
CA LEU A 225 -30.53 8.53 1.25
C LEU A 225 -30.97 7.72 0.03
N ALA A 226 -31.62 6.56 0.25
CA ALA A 226 -32.08 5.68 -0.82
C ALA A 226 -33.00 6.41 -1.80
N ARG A 227 -34.01 7.14 -1.28
CA ARG A 227 -34.98 7.88 -2.06
C ARG A 227 -34.35 9.05 -2.82
N ARG A 228 -33.61 9.93 -2.12
CA ARG A 228 -33.07 11.17 -2.71
C ARG A 228 -31.97 10.90 -3.73
N ALA A 229 -31.09 9.94 -3.44
CA ALA A 229 -30.01 9.57 -4.34
C ALA A 229 -30.41 8.45 -5.33
N ARG A 230 -31.66 7.94 -5.28
CA ARG A 230 -32.16 6.85 -6.13
C ARG A 230 -31.20 5.67 -6.17
N LEU A 231 -30.80 5.20 -4.98
CA LEU A 231 -29.90 4.07 -4.83
C LEU A 231 -30.67 2.76 -4.85
N ASN A 232 -30.11 1.78 -5.52
CA ASN A 232 -30.62 0.41 -5.45
C ASN A 232 -30.12 -0.32 -4.19
N ARG A 233 -30.68 -1.49 -3.92
CA ARG A 233 -30.32 -2.30 -2.76
C ARG A 233 -28.84 -2.75 -2.74
N ALA A 234 -28.23 -2.92 -3.92
CA ALA A 234 -26.81 -3.29 -4.02
C ALA A 234 -25.89 -2.11 -3.63
N ASP A 235 -26.22 -0.89 -4.10
CA ASP A 235 -25.50 0.34 -3.71
C ASP A 235 -25.55 0.53 -2.18
N LEU A 236 -26.75 0.41 -1.58
CA LEU A 236 -26.93 0.56 -0.13
C LEU A 236 -26.17 -0.49 0.67
N LYS A 237 -26.22 -1.76 0.25
CA LYS A 237 -25.43 -2.85 0.86
C LYS A 237 -23.95 -2.57 0.82
N SER A 238 -23.42 -2.07 -0.31
CA SER A 238 -22.01 -1.72 -0.46
C SER A 238 -21.61 -0.60 0.48
N LEU A 239 -22.44 0.44 0.62
CA LEU A 239 -22.21 1.55 1.56
C LEU A 239 -22.25 1.10 3.02
N ALA A 240 -23.22 0.26 3.41
CA ALA A 240 -23.30 -0.30 4.76
C ALA A 240 -22.09 -1.18 5.10
N ALA A 241 -21.68 -2.05 4.17
CA ALA A 241 -20.52 -2.91 4.34
C ALA A 241 -19.22 -2.12 4.45
N ALA A 242 -19.11 -0.97 3.76
CA ALA A 242 -17.98 -0.05 3.84
C ALA A 242 -17.98 0.84 5.11
N ASP A 243 -18.98 0.72 5.97
CA ASP A 243 -19.21 1.60 7.13
C ASP A 243 -19.41 3.08 6.74
N ALA A 244 -19.75 3.35 5.48
CA ALA A 244 -19.96 4.70 4.95
C ALA A 244 -21.27 5.35 5.42
N LEU A 245 -22.11 4.61 6.15
CA LEU A 245 -23.36 5.04 6.78
C LEU A 245 -23.19 5.31 8.29
N GLN A 246 -21.96 5.24 8.82
CA GLN A 246 -21.70 5.37 10.25
C GLN A 246 -22.25 6.69 10.83
N GLY A 247 -22.10 7.79 10.10
CA GLY A 247 -22.62 9.09 10.49
C GLY A 247 -24.16 9.18 10.54
N LEU A 248 -24.88 8.25 9.88
CA LEU A 248 -26.34 8.19 9.89
C LEU A 248 -26.89 7.26 10.99
N ILE A 249 -26.26 6.08 11.18
CA ILE A 249 -26.85 4.96 11.93
C ILE A 249 -25.93 4.48 13.06
N GLY A 250 -24.67 4.86 13.09
CA GLY A 250 -23.72 4.49 14.14
C GLY A 250 -22.76 3.36 13.74
N HIS A 251 -23.21 2.14 13.45
CA HIS A 251 -22.30 1.07 13.05
C HIS A 251 -22.89 0.15 11.95
N ARG A 252 -22.02 -0.58 11.26
CA ARG A 252 -22.37 -1.35 10.05
C ARG A 252 -23.44 -2.42 10.25
N HIS A 253 -23.58 -3.01 11.45
CA HIS A 253 -24.64 -3.99 11.71
C HIS A 253 -26.00 -3.32 11.71
N LEU A 254 -26.14 -2.16 12.36
CA LEU A 254 -27.35 -1.35 12.30
C LEU A 254 -27.61 -0.85 10.88
N ALA A 255 -26.58 -0.37 10.19
CA ALA A 255 -26.70 0.05 8.80
C ALA A 255 -27.19 -1.09 7.88
N ALA A 256 -26.65 -2.31 8.06
CA ALA A 256 -27.11 -3.48 7.31
C ALA A 256 -28.56 -3.84 7.60
N TRP A 257 -29.00 -3.71 8.86
CA TRP A 257 -30.39 -3.91 9.25
C TRP A 257 -31.31 -2.90 8.60
N GLU A 258 -31.01 -1.62 8.72
CA GLU A 258 -31.78 -0.53 8.08
C GLU A 258 -31.87 -0.71 6.55
N VAL A 259 -30.74 -1.06 5.91
CA VAL A 259 -30.73 -1.35 4.46
C VAL A 259 -31.61 -2.54 4.10
N ALA A 260 -31.70 -3.54 4.98
CA ALA A 260 -32.58 -4.70 4.75
C ALA A 260 -34.07 -4.30 4.80
N GLY A 261 -34.42 -3.32 5.63
CA GLY A 261 -35.77 -2.78 5.78
C GLY A 261 -36.18 -1.69 4.75
N VAL A 262 -35.23 -1.26 3.88
CA VAL A 262 -35.59 -0.31 2.81
C VAL A 262 -36.42 -1.04 1.76
N GLU A 263 -37.69 -0.63 1.65
CA GLU A 263 -38.61 -1.09 0.61
C GLU A 263 -38.46 -0.22 -0.66
N ASP A 264 -38.60 -0.87 -1.83
CA ASP A 264 -38.72 -0.13 -3.08
C ASP A 264 -40.01 0.72 -3.04
N ALA A 265 -39.92 1.98 -3.42
CA ALA A 265 -41.02 2.89 -3.41
C ALA A 265 -42.20 2.35 -4.25
N VAL A 266 -43.24 1.86 -3.60
CA VAL A 266 -44.48 1.45 -4.26
C VAL A 266 -45.35 2.69 -4.44
N PRO A 267 -45.76 3.06 -5.67
CA PRO A 267 -46.43 4.33 -5.96
C PRO A 267 -47.76 4.57 -5.25
N LEU A 268 -48.34 3.53 -4.66
CA LEU A 268 -49.71 3.55 -4.12
C LEU A 268 -49.80 3.69 -2.60
N TYR A 269 -48.69 3.54 -1.88
CA TYR A 269 -48.71 3.71 -0.41
C TYR A 269 -47.92 4.96 -0.04
N GLY A 270 -48.60 5.94 0.56
CA GLY A 270 -47.94 7.00 1.32
C GLY A 270 -47.04 6.34 2.36
N LEU A 271 -45.76 6.77 2.42
CA LEU A 271 -44.81 6.29 3.39
C LEU A 271 -45.22 6.72 4.81
N ASP A 272 -46.17 6.01 5.40
CA ASP A 272 -46.37 6.06 6.84
C ASP A 272 -45.13 5.43 7.48
N ARG A 273 -44.29 6.31 7.99
CA ARG A 273 -43.11 5.91 8.77
C ARG A 273 -43.61 5.30 10.08
N PHE A 274 -43.75 4.01 10.12
CA PHE A 274 -43.69 3.32 11.41
C PHE A 274 -42.30 3.57 11.96
N ALA A 275 -42.20 4.30 13.07
CA ALA A 275 -40.94 4.44 13.80
C ALA A 275 -40.66 3.07 14.45
N GLU A 276 -40.08 2.16 13.69
CA GLU A 276 -39.57 0.92 14.25
C GLU A 276 -38.46 1.25 15.25
N GLN A 277 -38.55 0.69 16.45
CA GLN A 277 -37.46 0.78 17.41
C GLN A 277 -36.27 0.04 16.83
N LEU A 278 -35.14 0.75 16.71
CA LEU A 278 -33.91 0.13 16.28
C LEU A 278 -33.56 -1.06 17.20
N PRO A 279 -33.29 -2.25 16.66
CA PRO A 279 -32.94 -3.39 17.48
C PRO A 279 -31.61 -3.12 18.18
N LEU A 280 -31.47 -3.64 19.40
CA LEU A 280 -30.21 -3.62 20.14
C LEU A 280 -29.20 -4.61 19.51
N LEU A 281 -28.68 -4.27 18.35
CA LEU A 281 -27.65 -5.05 17.68
C LEU A 281 -26.28 -4.68 18.27
N ALA A 282 -25.52 -5.70 18.66
CA ALA A 282 -24.16 -5.48 19.12
C ALA A 282 -23.30 -4.90 17.98
N ALA A 283 -22.48 -3.91 18.30
CA ALA A 283 -21.48 -3.40 17.37
C ALA A 283 -20.50 -4.51 16.98
N PRO A 284 -19.95 -4.48 15.75
CA PRO A 284 -18.94 -5.46 15.37
C PRO A 284 -17.71 -5.33 16.28
N SER A 285 -17.06 -6.47 16.60
CA SER A 285 -15.75 -6.44 17.25
C SER A 285 -14.73 -5.74 16.35
N THR A 286 -13.64 -5.24 16.92
CA THR A 286 -12.55 -4.61 16.15
C THR A 286 -12.05 -5.53 15.03
N GLY A 287 -11.88 -6.83 15.32
CA GLY A 287 -11.46 -7.81 14.30
C GLY A 287 -12.46 -7.96 13.15
N GLN A 288 -13.77 -8.07 13.47
CA GLN A 288 -14.83 -8.10 12.45
C GLN A 288 -14.85 -6.83 11.61
N ALA A 289 -14.68 -5.67 12.26
CA ALA A 289 -14.66 -4.38 11.57
C ALA A 289 -13.45 -4.27 10.62
N VAL A 290 -12.26 -4.67 11.06
CA VAL A 290 -11.04 -4.69 10.23
C VAL A 290 -11.20 -5.63 9.03
N LEU A 291 -11.71 -6.85 9.24
CA LEU A 291 -11.99 -7.80 8.17
C LEU A 291 -12.93 -7.21 7.11
N ALA A 292 -14.03 -6.60 7.56
CA ALA A 292 -15.00 -5.98 6.67
C ALA A 292 -14.41 -4.77 5.92
N ASP A 293 -13.61 -3.95 6.57
CA ASP A 293 -12.90 -2.81 5.95
C ASP A 293 -11.99 -3.29 4.81
N TYR A 294 -11.16 -4.32 5.05
CA TYR A 294 -10.31 -4.89 3.99
C TYR A 294 -11.12 -5.53 2.86
N ALA A 295 -12.19 -6.23 3.19
CA ALA A 295 -13.08 -6.82 2.19
C ALA A 295 -13.73 -5.75 1.30
N GLN A 296 -14.15 -4.63 1.87
CA GLN A 296 -14.95 -3.63 1.18
C GLN A 296 -14.15 -2.45 0.63
N LEU A 297 -13.15 -1.97 1.36
CA LEU A 297 -12.35 -0.79 0.99
C LEU A 297 -10.92 -1.15 0.54
N GLY A 298 -10.43 -2.35 0.88
CA GLY A 298 -9.05 -2.75 0.66
C GLY A 298 -8.06 -2.13 1.65
N LEU A 299 -8.55 -1.46 2.69
CA LEU A 299 -7.77 -0.85 3.77
C LEU A 299 -8.63 -0.73 5.03
N SER A 300 -8.01 -0.56 6.20
CA SER A 300 -8.69 -0.17 7.42
C SER A 300 -8.03 1.07 8.03
N LEU A 301 -8.83 1.97 8.58
CA LEU A 301 -8.34 3.10 9.39
C LEU A 301 -8.22 2.75 10.87
N ARG A 302 -8.67 1.56 11.24
CA ARG A 302 -8.56 0.97 12.57
C ARG A 302 -7.17 0.37 12.77
N GLU A 303 -7.09 -0.65 13.57
CA GLU A 303 -5.84 -1.37 13.83
C GLU A 303 -5.36 -2.18 12.62
N HIS A 304 -4.06 -2.42 12.56
CA HIS A 304 -3.47 -3.33 11.58
C HIS A 304 -3.91 -4.77 11.90
N PRO A 305 -4.20 -5.63 10.91
CA PRO A 305 -4.63 -7.00 11.16
C PRO A 305 -3.71 -7.80 12.10
N LEU A 306 -2.39 -7.62 11.97
CA LEU A 306 -1.43 -8.34 12.81
C LEU A 306 -1.38 -7.83 14.24
N ALA A 307 -1.76 -6.58 14.51
CA ALA A 307 -1.91 -6.09 15.88
C ALA A 307 -2.93 -6.93 16.68
N LEU A 308 -4.02 -7.34 16.02
CA LEU A 308 -5.09 -8.14 16.62
C LEU A 308 -4.66 -9.59 16.98
N ILE A 309 -3.60 -10.08 16.37
CA ILE A 309 -3.08 -11.43 16.59
C ILE A 309 -1.64 -11.42 17.11
N ARG A 310 -1.12 -10.25 17.50
CA ARG A 310 0.29 -10.09 17.93
C ARG A 310 0.67 -11.04 19.06
N ASP A 311 -0.19 -11.23 20.05
CA ASP A 311 0.08 -12.13 21.17
C ASP A 311 0.22 -13.58 20.70
N ARG A 312 -0.65 -14.03 19.79
CA ARG A 312 -0.54 -15.36 19.18
C ARG A 312 0.73 -15.54 18.34
N LEU A 313 1.21 -14.46 17.69
CA LEU A 313 2.49 -14.48 16.97
C LEU A 313 3.66 -14.55 17.95
N ARG A 314 3.62 -13.81 19.06
CA ARG A 314 4.64 -13.87 20.13
C ARG A 314 4.70 -15.25 20.78
N GLU A 315 3.58 -15.87 21.06
CA GLU A 315 3.52 -17.26 21.58
C GLU A 315 4.25 -18.26 20.64
N ARG A 316 4.28 -17.97 19.34
CA ARG A 316 5.04 -18.74 18.33
C ARG A 316 6.49 -18.27 18.18
N GLY A 317 6.95 -17.33 18.98
CA GLY A 317 8.31 -16.76 18.92
C GLY A 317 8.55 -15.83 17.73
N LEU A 318 7.49 -15.31 17.09
CA LEU A 318 7.57 -14.45 15.90
C LEU A 318 7.66 -12.98 16.32
N LEU A 319 8.81 -12.37 16.04
CA LEU A 319 9.12 -10.98 16.36
C LEU A 319 8.41 -10.02 15.40
N SER A 320 8.07 -8.82 15.88
CA SER A 320 7.63 -7.70 15.06
C SER A 320 8.78 -7.06 14.28
N SER A 321 8.46 -6.31 13.25
CA SER A 321 9.46 -5.55 12.47
C SER A 321 10.24 -4.56 13.35
N ALA A 322 9.60 -3.97 14.37
CA ALA A 322 10.27 -3.08 15.32
C ALA A 322 11.26 -3.83 16.21
N GLU A 323 10.89 -5.01 16.70
CA GLU A 323 11.79 -5.88 17.50
C GLU A 323 12.97 -6.36 16.65
N VAL A 324 12.74 -6.74 15.38
CA VAL A 324 13.78 -7.12 14.42
C VAL A 324 14.73 -5.96 14.12
N ALA A 325 14.22 -4.74 14.01
CA ALA A 325 15.04 -3.55 13.75
C ALA A 325 16.06 -3.27 14.88
N GLY A 326 15.74 -3.66 16.11
CA GLY A 326 16.61 -3.54 17.28
C GLY A 326 17.69 -4.62 17.40
N ARG A 327 17.69 -5.67 16.56
CA ARG A 327 18.63 -6.78 16.62
C ARG A 327 19.93 -6.48 15.88
N ALA A 328 21.01 -7.18 16.24
CA ALA A 328 22.32 -7.01 15.63
C ALA A 328 22.42 -7.72 14.26
N PRO A 329 23.26 -7.22 13.32
CA PRO A 329 23.60 -7.95 12.12
C PRO A 329 24.22 -9.31 12.43
N GLY A 330 23.86 -10.33 11.64
CA GLY A 330 24.30 -11.72 11.85
C GLY A 330 23.40 -12.53 12.80
N GLU A 331 22.52 -11.90 13.57
CA GLU A 331 21.56 -12.63 14.39
C GLU A 331 20.52 -13.35 13.52
N ILE A 332 20.12 -14.54 13.97
CA ILE A 332 19.02 -15.29 13.37
C ILE A 332 17.75 -14.91 14.12
N VAL A 333 16.75 -14.46 13.36
CA VAL A 333 15.45 -14.03 13.88
C VAL A 333 14.32 -14.85 13.27
N HIS A 334 13.25 -15.01 14.05
CA HIS A 334 11.99 -15.52 13.58
C HIS A 334 11.01 -14.36 13.53
N SER A 335 10.39 -14.11 12.39
CA SER A 335 9.43 -13.03 12.21
C SER A 335 8.35 -13.41 11.21
N ALA A 336 7.25 -12.69 11.20
CA ALA A 336 6.18 -12.88 10.23
C ALA A 336 5.53 -11.56 9.84
N GLY A 337 5.00 -11.51 8.61
CA GLY A 337 4.28 -10.35 8.12
C GLY A 337 3.35 -10.69 6.94
N LEU A 338 2.41 -9.80 6.66
CA LEU A 338 1.57 -9.87 5.48
C LEU A 338 2.42 -9.65 4.24
N VAL A 339 2.25 -10.50 3.24
CA VAL A 339 3.00 -10.37 1.99
C VAL A 339 2.42 -9.24 1.14
N LEU A 340 3.19 -8.17 0.97
CA LEU A 340 2.82 -7.05 0.12
C LEU A 340 3.18 -7.26 -1.34
N ILE A 341 4.41 -7.73 -1.59
CA ILE A 341 4.97 -7.84 -2.92
C ILE A 341 6.02 -8.95 -3.00
N ARG A 342 6.06 -9.64 -4.13
CA ARG A 342 7.12 -10.58 -4.50
C ARG A 342 7.74 -10.13 -5.82
N GLN A 343 9.06 -10.05 -5.88
CA GLN A 343 9.79 -9.62 -7.07
C GLN A 343 10.93 -10.57 -7.37
N ARG A 344 11.08 -10.94 -8.64
CA ARG A 344 12.21 -11.75 -9.13
C ARG A 344 12.98 -10.96 -10.17
N PRO A 345 13.91 -10.09 -9.76
CA PRO A 345 14.63 -9.25 -10.71
C PRO A 345 15.68 -10.03 -11.52
N GLY A 346 15.82 -9.65 -12.78
CA GLY A 346 16.97 -9.96 -13.61
C GLY A 346 17.21 -11.44 -13.89
N ASN A 347 18.35 -11.96 -13.40
CA ASN A 347 18.82 -13.32 -13.66
C ASN A 347 18.15 -14.40 -12.80
N GLY A 348 17.17 -14.04 -11.96
CA GLY A 348 16.38 -14.98 -11.19
C GLY A 348 17.12 -15.69 -10.04
N ARG A 349 18.32 -15.24 -9.65
CA ARG A 349 19.11 -15.87 -8.57
C ARG A 349 18.53 -15.62 -7.19
N ALA A 350 17.78 -14.54 -7.01
CA ALA A 350 17.15 -14.18 -5.76
C ALA A 350 15.73 -13.67 -5.98
N ILE A 351 14.87 -13.88 -4.98
CA ILE A 351 13.53 -13.32 -4.90
C ILE A 351 13.51 -12.35 -3.73
N PHE A 352 13.01 -11.16 -3.97
CA PHE A 352 12.76 -10.15 -2.95
C PHE A 352 11.30 -10.20 -2.56
N VAL A 353 11.04 -10.26 -1.26
CA VAL A 353 9.68 -10.21 -0.71
C VAL A 353 9.63 -9.11 0.33
N THR A 354 8.63 -8.25 0.25
CA THR A 354 8.35 -7.27 1.29
C THR A 354 7.17 -7.76 2.11
N LEU A 355 7.40 -7.89 3.41
CA LEU A 355 6.38 -8.15 4.41
C LEU A 355 6.01 -6.87 5.13
N GLU A 356 4.82 -6.84 5.70
CA GLU A 356 4.30 -5.74 6.52
C GLU A 356 3.67 -6.29 7.79
N ASP A 357 3.96 -5.63 8.90
CA ASP A 357 3.25 -5.80 10.16
C ASP A 357 2.73 -4.45 10.70
N GLU A 358 2.20 -4.44 11.91
CA GLU A 358 1.66 -3.24 12.56
C GLU A 358 2.71 -2.17 12.85
N CYS A 359 3.99 -2.55 12.93
CA CYS A 359 5.09 -1.67 13.24
C CYS A 359 5.81 -1.15 11.99
N GLY A 360 5.90 -1.97 10.93
CA GLY A 360 6.68 -1.58 9.75
C GLY A 360 6.75 -2.62 8.66
N GLY A 361 7.75 -2.44 7.78
CA GLY A 361 8.06 -3.35 6.70
C GLY A 361 9.33 -4.15 6.96
N LEU A 362 9.38 -5.37 6.45
CA LEU A 362 10.55 -6.24 6.44
C LEU A 362 10.91 -6.60 4.99
N ASN A 363 12.16 -6.42 4.61
CA ASN A 363 12.66 -6.78 3.30
C ASN A 363 13.36 -8.14 3.37
N LEU A 364 12.85 -9.12 2.66
CA LEU A 364 13.39 -10.46 2.61
C LEU A 364 14.20 -10.68 1.35
N LEU A 365 15.34 -11.37 1.49
CA LEU A 365 16.13 -11.91 0.41
C LEU A 365 16.03 -13.45 0.46
N ILE A 366 15.53 -14.05 -0.60
CA ILE A 366 15.30 -15.48 -0.72
C ILE A 366 16.10 -15.99 -1.92
N TRP A 367 17.08 -16.85 -1.69
CA TRP A 367 17.86 -17.45 -2.78
C TRP A 367 17.04 -18.47 -3.58
N ALA A 368 17.41 -18.66 -4.84
CA ALA A 368 16.65 -19.49 -5.79
C ALA A 368 16.47 -20.94 -5.30
N ASP A 369 17.46 -21.53 -4.66
CA ASP A 369 17.42 -22.89 -4.13
C ASP A 369 16.40 -23.04 -3.00
N LEU A 370 16.29 -22.07 -2.08
CA LEU A 370 15.27 -22.05 -1.05
C LEU A 370 13.88 -21.79 -1.67
N ALA A 371 13.81 -20.87 -2.62
CA ALA A 371 12.57 -20.56 -3.32
C ALA A 371 11.99 -21.77 -4.06
N GLU A 372 12.82 -22.58 -4.69
CA GLU A 372 12.38 -23.81 -5.37
C GLU A 372 11.95 -24.88 -4.35
N ARG A 373 12.74 -25.12 -3.29
CA ARG A 373 12.38 -26.10 -2.24
C ARG A 373 11.08 -25.77 -1.53
N GLN A 374 10.82 -24.47 -1.27
CA GLN A 374 9.64 -24.02 -0.53
C GLN A 374 8.67 -23.20 -1.40
N ARG A 375 8.61 -23.50 -2.70
CA ARG A 375 7.83 -22.78 -3.70
C ARG A 375 6.37 -22.62 -3.32
N ARG A 376 5.75 -23.68 -2.77
CA ARG A 376 4.34 -23.64 -2.37
C ARG A 376 4.08 -22.62 -1.27
N VAL A 377 4.93 -22.58 -0.25
CA VAL A 377 4.84 -21.62 0.86
C VAL A 377 5.10 -20.20 0.34
N LEU A 378 6.18 -20.03 -0.44
CA LEU A 378 6.57 -18.73 -0.99
C LEU A 378 5.44 -18.09 -1.82
N LEU A 379 4.73 -18.86 -2.64
CA LEU A 379 3.69 -18.33 -3.53
C LEU A 379 2.31 -18.29 -2.88
N GLY A 380 2.02 -19.18 -1.94
CA GLY A 380 0.68 -19.35 -1.36
C GLY A 380 0.44 -18.55 -0.08
N ALA A 381 1.48 -18.32 0.73
CA ALA A 381 1.31 -17.67 2.02
C ALA A 381 0.87 -16.20 1.88
N GLN A 382 -0.17 -15.84 2.61
CA GLN A 382 -0.62 -14.45 2.81
C GLN A 382 0.04 -13.85 4.06
N LEU A 383 0.18 -14.63 5.12
CA LEU A 383 0.99 -14.35 6.30
C LEU A 383 2.21 -15.27 6.24
N LEU A 384 3.34 -14.70 5.83
CA LEU A 384 4.58 -15.43 5.65
C LEU A 384 5.45 -15.29 6.89
N GLY A 385 5.75 -16.41 7.54
CA GLY A 385 6.76 -16.53 8.58
C GLY A 385 8.12 -16.87 7.98
N VAL A 386 9.18 -16.37 8.60
CA VAL A 386 10.56 -16.58 8.16
C VAL A 386 11.49 -16.82 9.32
N VAL A 387 12.42 -17.75 9.12
CA VAL A 387 13.67 -17.84 9.89
C VAL A 387 14.75 -17.23 9.02
N ALA A 388 15.37 -16.15 9.48
CA ALA A 388 16.28 -15.38 8.64
C ALA A 388 17.42 -14.77 9.44
N GLU A 389 18.55 -14.53 8.76
CA GLU A 389 19.70 -13.82 9.28
C GLU A 389 19.62 -12.35 8.92
N ILE A 390 19.86 -11.48 9.90
CA ILE A 390 19.86 -10.04 9.69
C ILE A 390 21.14 -9.63 8.95
N GLN A 391 20.97 -8.96 7.83
CA GLN A 391 22.06 -8.31 7.08
C GLN A 391 21.79 -6.82 6.98
N ARG A 392 22.83 -6.00 7.17
CA ARG A 392 22.78 -4.54 6.96
C ARG A 392 23.82 -4.15 5.94
N THR A 393 23.36 -3.56 4.84
CA THR A 393 24.22 -3.05 3.77
C THR A 393 23.81 -1.62 3.45
N GLU A 394 24.76 -0.69 3.52
CA GLU A 394 24.52 0.73 3.24
C GLU A 394 23.34 1.35 4.04
N GLY A 395 23.19 0.92 5.29
CA GLY A 395 22.13 1.41 6.17
C GLY A 395 20.76 0.77 5.95
N VAL A 396 20.62 -0.12 4.96
CA VAL A 396 19.38 -0.87 4.70
C VAL A 396 19.46 -2.25 5.34
N GLN A 397 18.42 -2.61 6.09
CA GLN A 397 18.29 -3.93 6.71
C GLN A 397 17.55 -4.89 5.77
N HIS A 398 18.14 -6.05 5.54
CA HIS A 398 17.56 -7.17 4.82
C HIS A 398 17.57 -8.43 5.71
N LEU A 399 16.59 -9.28 5.52
CA LEU A 399 16.52 -10.58 6.15
C LEU A 399 16.87 -11.65 5.12
N LEU A 400 18.04 -12.28 5.25
CA LEU A 400 18.45 -13.40 4.43
C LEU A 400 17.74 -14.68 4.91
N CYS A 401 16.74 -15.11 4.17
CA CYS A 401 15.87 -16.21 4.57
C CYS A 401 16.59 -17.57 4.51
N ARG A 402 16.42 -18.35 5.57
CA ARG A 402 16.88 -19.75 5.68
C ARG A 402 15.71 -20.74 5.62
N ARG A 403 14.51 -20.31 6.08
CA ARG A 403 13.30 -21.11 6.09
C ARG A 403 12.06 -20.21 5.96
N LEU A 404 11.02 -20.71 5.29
CA LEU A 404 9.73 -20.06 5.10
C LEU A 404 8.63 -20.90 5.76
N GLU A 405 7.64 -20.26 6.34
CA GLU A 405 6.51 -20.88 7.02
C GLU A 405 5.21 -20.18 6.62
N ASP A 406 4.15 -20.96 6.43
CA ASP A 406 2.82 -20.40 6.14
C ASP A 406 2.00 -20.32 7.43
N HIS A 407 1.68 -19.10 7.85
CA HIS A 407 0.84 -18.83 9.01
C HIS A 407 -0.51 -18.21 8.62
N SER A 408 -0.92 -18.35 7.36
CA SER A 408 -2.16 -17.75 6.85
C SER A 408 -3.42 -18.21 7.57
N ASP A 409 -3.37 -19.37 8.23
CA ASP A 409 -4.42 -19.88 9.12
C ASP A 409 -4.77 -18.91 10.26
N LEU A 410 -3.80 -18.12 10.73
CA LEU A 410 -4.00 -17.15 11.81
C LEU A 410 -4.84 -15.94 11.38
N LEU A 411 -4.91 -15.65 10.09
CA LEU A 411 -5.65 -14.53 9.53
C LEU A 411 -7.18 -14.74 9.56
N GLY A 412 -7.65 -15.98 9.79
CA GLY A 412 -9.07 -16.30 9.71
C GLY A 412 -9.64 -16.01 8.33
N GLY A 413 -10.65 -15.11 8.26
CA GLY A 413 -11.28 -14.73 7.00
C GLY A 413 -10.61 -13.57 6.26
N LEU A 414 -9.46 -13.05 6.72
CA LEU A 414 -8.77 -11.93 6.08
C LEU A 414 -8.09 -12.39 4.77
N ALA A 415 -8.58 -11.90 3.64
CA ALA A 415 -7.93 -12.10 2.35
C ALA A 415 -7.03 -10.90 2.02
N VAL A 416 -5.71 -11.09 2.10
CA VAL A 416 -4.71 -10.12 1.66
C VAL A 416 -4.19 -10.55 0.29
N ARG A 417 -4.20 -9.62 -0.67
CA ARG A 417 -3.64 -9.87 -2.00
C ARG A 417 -2.29 -9.20 -2.12
N SER A 418 -1.25 -9.98 -2.39
CA SER A 418 0.06 -9.44 -2.77
C SER A 418 0.05 -8.88 -4.20
N ARG A 419 0.95 -7.96 -4.48
CA ARG A 419 1.27 -7.50 -5.84
C ARG A 419 2.55 -8.18 -6.27
N ASP A 420 2.43 -9.18 -7.11
CA ASP A 420 3.57 -9.97 -7.55
C ASP A 420 4.05 -9.49 -8.91
N PHE A 421 5.37 -9.36 -9.08
CA PHE A 421 6.04 -8.99 -10.33
C PHE A 421 6.98 -10.11 -10.73
N HIS A 422 6.77 -10.61 -11.93
CA HIS A 422 7.53 -11.72 -12.53
C HIS A 422 8.69 -11.19 -13.38
#